data_e2d7b5890e5656f555762f3da2ce0213
#
_entry.id   e2d7b5890e5656f555762f3da2ce0213
#
_cell.length_a   1.000
_cell.length_b   1.000
_cell.length_c   1.000
_cell.angle_alpha   90.00
_cell.angle_beta   90.00
_cell.angle_gamma   90.00
#
_symmetry.space_group_name_H-M   'P 1'
#
loop_
_entity.id
_entity.type
_entity.pdbx_description
1 polymer ?
#
loop_
_entity_poly.entity_id
_entity_poly.type
_entity_poly.pdbx_seq_one_letter_code
_entity_poly.pdbx_strand_id
1 'polypeptide(L)'
;MKNYNRFINFTLVIILLIFPSSFVESKTVPSSFADLAEKLMPSVVNISTTQTIKTTSNPFPFQFPPGSPFEDMFKEFNKPTERKATALGSGFIIDKKGLVVTNNHVIQGAEDIFISVNGSTEYKAKVVGKDPYMDLAVLQIESNDKFEPVSFGDSDKARVGDWVIAIGNPFGFGGTVTSGIISSRNRDIGLTRYDDFIQTDASINQGNSGGPL
;
A
#
# COMPACT_ATOMS: atom_id res chain seq x y z
N MET A 1 -58.79 -47.46 -2.59
CA MET A 1 -57.84 -46.56 -3.28
C MET A 1 -57.75 -45.16 -2.71
N LYS A 2 -58.75 -44.55 -2.05
CA LYS A 2 -58.70 -43.19 -1.49
C LYS A 2 -57.78 -43.03 -0.29
N ASN A 3 -57.55 -44.07 0.52
CA ASN A 3 -56.70 -43.98 1.71
C ASN A 3 -55.18 -44.07 1.43
N TYR A 4 -54.79 -44.68 0.32
CA TYR A 4 -53.39 -44.83 -0.04
C TYR A 4 -52.74 -43.50 -0.44
N ASN A 5 -53.47 -42.66 -1.15
CA ASN A 5 -53.01 -41.34 -1.57
C ASN A 5 -52.87 -40.36 -0.39
N ARG A 6 -53.65 -40.54 0.69
CA ARG A 6 -53.53 -39.71 1.90
C ARG A 6 -52.25 -40.03 2.70
N PHE A 7 -51.87 -41.30 2.77
CA PHE A 7 -50.65 -41.75 3.42
C PHE A 7 -49.39 -41.28 2.66
N ILE A 8 -49.42 -41.39 1.32
CA ILE A 8 -48.29 -40.92 0.47
C ILE A 8 -48.08 -39.42 0.62
N ASN A 9 -49.14 -38.62 0.61
CA ASN A 9 -49.05 -37.17 0.79
C ASN A 9 -48.54 -36.78 2.18
N PHE A 10 -48.93 -37.52 3.25
CA PHE A 10 -48.45 -37.25 4.60
C PHE A 10 -46.98 -37.62 4.77
N THR A 11 -46.53 -38.72 4.17
CA THR A 11 -45.13 -39.17 4.16
C THR A 11 -44.26 -38.20 3.36
N LEU A 12 -44.75 -37.66 2.23
CA LEU A 12 -44.03 -36.69 1.42
C LEU A 12 -43.85 -35.33 2.17
N VAL A 13 -44.87 -34.91 2.92
CA VAL A 13 -44.77 -33.68 3.73
C VAL A 13 -43.81 -33.85 4.90
N ILE A 14 -43.77 -35.02 5.55
CA ILE A 14 -42.84 -35.30 6.64
C ILE A 14 -41.39 -35.39 6.11
N ILE A 15 -41.13 -35.97 4.94
CA ILE A 15 -39.80 -36.02 4.32
C ILE A 15 -39.34 -34.61 3.97
N LEU A 16 -40.20 -33.69 3.52
CA LEU A 16 -39.85 -32.30 3.23
C LEU A 16 -39.49 -31.49 4.49
N LEU A 17 -39.98 -31.89 5.66
CA LEU A 17 -39.68 -31.22 6.96
C LEU A 17 -38.39 -31.73 7.62
N ILE A 18 -37.83 -32.85 7.14
CA ILE A 18 -36.58 -33.47 7.70
C ILE A 18 -35.34 -33.05 6.95
N PHE A 19 -35.44 -32.32 5.81
CA PHE A 19 -34.23 -31.76 5.20
C PHE A 19 -33.65 -30.73 6.17
N PRO A 20 -32.45 -30.96 6.72
CA PRO A 20 -31.81 -29.95 7.53
C PRO A 20 -31.62 -28.73 6.63
N SER A 21 -32.34 -27.65 6.93
CA SER A 21 -31.99 -26.36 6.37
C SER A 21 -30.55 -26.09 6.78
N SER A 22 -29.63 -26.29 5.85
CA SER A 22 -28.25 -25.85 6.02
C SER A 22 -28.32 -24.35 6.25
N PHE A 23 -28.28 -23.93 7.51
CA PHE A 23 -28.06 -22.53 7.83
C PHE A 23 -26.71 -22.16 7.20
N VAL A 24 -26.76 -21.48 6.07
CA VAL A 24 -25.59 -20.79 5.54
C VAL A 24 -25.30 -19.73 6.59
N GLU A 25 -24.30 -19.98 7.43
CA GLU A 25 -23.78 -19.01 8.37
C GLU A 25 -23.22 -17.85 7.55
N SER A 26 -24.06 -16.84 7.33
CA SER A 26 -23.64 -15.61 6.70
C SER A 26 -22.63 -14.96 7.65
N LYS A 27 -21.38 -14.86 7.24
CA LYS A 27 -20.39 -14.06 7.97
C LYS A 27 -20.96 -12.65 8.09
N THR A 28 -21.22 -12.22 9.30
CA THR A 28 -21.71 -10.88 9.58
C THR A 28 -20.69 -9.84 9.13
N VAL A 29 -21.20 -8.73 8.59
CA VAL A 29 -20.36 -7.55 8.31
C VAL A 29 -19.70 -7.14 9.63
N PRO A 30 -18.37 -6.86 9.65
CA PRO A 30 -17.72 -6.36 10.86
C PRO A 30 -18.42 -5.11 11.37
N SER A 31 -18.73 -5.09 12.66
CA SER A 31 -19.37 -3.92 13.29
C SER A 31 -18.43 -2.72 13.35
N SER A 32 -17.13 -2.95 13.40
CA SER A 32 -16.08 -1.94 13.41
C SER A 32 -14.74 -2.56 12.99
N PHE A 33 -13.85 -1.75 12.44
CA PHE A 33 -12.44 -2.08 12.20
C PHE A 33 -11.50 -1.39 13.20
N ALA A 34 -12.03 -0.68 14.20
CA ALA A 34 -11.26 0.15 15.12
C ALA A 34 -10.18 -0.66 15.86
N ASP A 35 -10.54 -1.80 16.45
CA ASP A 35 -9.60 -2.64 17.21
C ASP A 35 -8.48 -3.19 16.33
N LEU A 36 -8.80 -3.57 15.08
CA LEU A 36 -7.81 -4.05 14.11
C LEU A 36 -6.88 -2.91 13.68
N ALA A 37 -7.43 -1.74 13.39
CA ALA A 37 -6.66 -0.56 13.04
C ALA A 37 -5.72 -0.15 14.17
N GLU A 38 -6.22 -0.04 15.41
CA GLU A 38 -5.42 0.30 16.59
C GLU A 38 -4.24 -0.67 16.78
N LYS A 39 -4.48 -1.96 16.56
CA LYS A 39 -3.45 -2.99 16.66
C LYS A 39 -2.37 -2.89 15.57
N LEU A 40 -2.75 -2.51 14.34
CA LEU A 40 -1.84 -2.56 13.18
C LEU A 40 -1.14 -1.22 12.92
N MET A 41 -1.78 -0.09 13.25
CA MET A 41 -1.23 1.24 12.99
C MET A 41 0.19 1.47 13.55
N PRO A 42 0.59 0.97 14.72
CA PRO A 42 1.96 1.13 15.22
C PRO A 42 3.05 0.53 14.33
N SER A 43 2.67 -0.43 13.48
CA SER A 43 3.59 -1.07 12.53
C SER A 43 3.63 -0.37 11.18
N VAL A 44 2.70 0.55 10.89
CA VAL A 44 2.64 1.29 9.63
C VAL A 44 3.40 2.60 9.77
N VAL A 45 4.35 2.77 8.88
CA VAL A 45 5.31 3.89 8.92
C VAL A 45 5.11 4.86 7.77
N ASN A 46 5.48 6.11 8.00
CA ASN A 46 5.69 7.07 6.93
C ASN A 46 7.12 6.95 6.40
N ILE A 47 7.27 7.02 5.09
CA ILE A 47 8.57 7.05 4.42
C ILE A 47 8.70 8.38 3.72
N SER A 48 9.73 9.14 4.06
CA SER A 48 10.13 10.37 3.38
C SER A 48 11.47 10.16 2.69
N THR A 49 11.55 10.63 1.44
CA THR A 49 12.77 10.53 0.66
C THR A 49 13.21 11.89 0.18
N THR A 50 14.51 12.14 0.11
CA THR A 50 15.06 13.34 -0.49
C THR A 50 15.80 12.98 -1.76
N GLN A 51 15.62 13.83 -2.78
CA GLN A 51 16.30 13.71 -4.07
C GLN A 51 16.72 15.10 -4.54
N THR A 52 17.96 15.22 -5.03
CA THR A 52 18.42 16.46 -5.66
C THR A 52 18.07 16.45 -7.15
N ILE A 53 17.13 17.31 -7.52
CA ILE A 53 16.74 17.49 -8.93
C ILE A 53 17.58 18.63 -9.51
N LYS A 54 18.44 18.32 -10.48
CA LYS A 54 19.15 19.33 -11.27
C LYS A 54 18.27 19.77 -12.42
N THR A 55 17.69 20.95 -12.31
CA THR A 55 16.92 21.53 -13.39
C THR A 55 17.79 22.48 -14.19
N THR A 56 18.11 22.10 -15.42
CA THR A 56 18.71 23.04 -16.40
C THR A 56 17.56 23.76 -17.04
N SER A 57 17.10 24.84 -16.44
CA SER A 57 16.17 25.73 -17.12
C SER A 57 16.96 26.59 -18.08
N ASN A 58 16.82 26.32 -19.39
CA ASN A 58 17.20 27.27 -20.41
C ASN A 58 15.95 28.07 -20.76
N PRO A 59 15.68 29.23 -20.10
CA PRO A 59 14.47 30.02 -20.34
C PRO A 59 14.47 30.69 -21.72
N PHE A 60 15.61 30.63 -22.42
CA PHE A 60 15.75 31.28 -23.72
C PHE A 60 16.26 30.28 -24.76
N PRO A 61 15.49 30.03 -25.83
CA PRO A 61 15.87 29.11 -26.91
C PRO A 61 17.00 29.66 -27.82
N PHE A 62 17.55 30.86 -27.51
CA PHE A 62 18.56 31.52 -28.34
C PHE A 62 19.94 31.37 -27.72
N GLN A 63 20.91 30.95 -28.52
CA GLN A 63 22.34 31.02 -28.22
C GLN A 63 22.85 32.37 -28.73
N PHE A 64 23.50 33.12 -27.85
CA PHE A 64 24.16 34.37 -28.26
C PHE A 64 25.51 34.07 -28.89
N PRO A 65 25.95 34.87 -29.89
CA PRO A 65 27.26 34.73 -30.45
C PRO A 65 28.37 34.86 -29.38
N PRO A 66 29.45 34.08 -29.46
CA PRO A 66 30.60 34.22 -28.58
C PRO A 66 31.14 35.65 -28.54
N GLY A 67 31.36 36.19 -27.34
CA GLY A 67 31.84 37.55 -27.15
C GLY A 67 30.76 38.63 -27.05
N SER A 68 29.48 38.23 -26.99
CA SER A 68 28.39 39.18 -26.74
C SER A 68 28.47 39.72 -25.28
N PRO A 69 28.22 41.05 -25.05
CA PRO A 69 28.19 41.63 -23.68
C PRO A 69 27.16 40.96 -22.77
N PHE A 70 26.23 40.20 -23.33
CA PHE A 70 25.18 39.50 -22.63
C PHE A 70 25.52 38.04 -22.29
N GLU A 71 26.64 37.52 -22.85
CA GLU A 71 27.04 36.11 -22.68
C GLU A 71 27.22 35.74 -21.21
N ASP A 72 27.89 36.59 -20.43
CA ASP A 72 28.18 36.32 -19.02
C ASP A 72 26.90 36.45 -18.14
N MET A 73 26.02 37.37 -18.45
CA MET A 73 24.72 37.49 -17.78
C MET A 73 23.85 36.24 -18.05
N PHE A 74 23.87 35.70 -19.28
CA PHE A 74 23.12 34.50 -19.62
C PHE A 74 23.75 33.22 -19.09
N LYS A 75 25.09 33.14 -18.96
CA LYS A 75 25.76 32.04 -18.26
C LYS A 75 25.31 31.93 -16.81
N GLU A 76 25.05 33.04 -16.16
CA GLU A 76 24.59 33.10 -14.78
C GLU A 76 23.12 32.61 -14.65
N PHE A 77 22.26 32.96 -15.61
CA PHE A 77 20.87 32.48 -15.67
C PHE A 77 20.76 30.99 -16.06
N ASN A 78 21.72 30.46 -16.77
CA ASN A 78 21.76 29.06 -17.21
C ASN A 78 22.49 28.12 -16.22
N LYS A 79 22.87 28.61 -15.05
CA LYS A 79 23.41 27.72 -14.00
C LYS A 79 22.36 26.72 -13.58
N PRO A 80 22.67 25.42 -13.55
CA PRO A 80 21.76 24.42 -13.05
C PRO A 80 21.31 24.77 -11.63
N THR A 81 20.02 24.91 -11.44
CA THR A 81 19.47 25.12 -10.09
C THR A 81 19.20 23.74 -9.50
N GLU A 82 19.88 23.44 -8.42
CA GLU A 82 19.61 22.23 -7.63
C GLU A 82 18.41 22.49 -6.72
N ARG A 83 17.40 21.66 -6.81
CA ARG A 83 16.25 21.65 -5.90
C ARG A 83 16.18 20.30 -5.20
N LYS A 84 16.03 20.33 -3.89
CA LYS A 84 15.69 19.14 -3.13
C LYS A 84 14.18 18.90 -3.28
N ALA A 85 13.82 17.76 -3.81
CA ALA A 85 12.45 17.27 -3.83
C ALA A 85 12.30 16.21 -2.75
N THR A 86 11.16 16.22 -2.08
CA THR A 86 10.77 15.21 -1.09
C THR A 86 9.59 14.43 -1.64
N ALA A 87 9.67 13.11 -1.65
CA ALA A 87 8.54 12.24 -1.90
C ALA A 87 8.11 11.58 -0.59
N LEU A 88 6.82 11.30 -0.49
CA LEU A 88 6.20 10.68 0.69
C LEU A 88 5.47 9.41 0.29
N GLY A 89 5.57 8.40 1.14
CA GLY A 89 4.85 7.14 1.00
C GLY A 89 4.67 6.47 2.35
N SER A 90 4.18 5.25 2.31
CA SER A 90 3.98 4.40 3.48
C SER A 90 4.83 3.15 3.37
N GLY A 91 4.95 2.45 4.49
CA GLY A 91 5.55 1.14 4.59
C GLY A 91 5.04 0.44 5.84
N PHE A 92 5.45 -0.79 6.03
CA PHE A 92 5.10 -1.52 7.24
C PHE A 92 6.27 -2.37 7.73
N ILE A 93 6.38 -2.46 9.05
CA ILE A 93 7.45 -3.16 9.75
C ILE A 93 7.13 -4.65 9.78
N ILE A 94 8.11 -5.49 9.41
CA ILE A 94 7.96 -6.96 9.35
C ILE A 94 8.89 -7.70 10.33
N ASP A 95 9.80 -6.98 11.00
CA ASP A 95 10.71 -7.58 11.98
C ASP A 95 10.97 -6.60 13.14
N LYS A 96 11.17 -7.11 14.34
CA LYS A 96 11.43 -6.33 15.56
C LYS A 96 12.69 -5.47 15.50
N LYS A 97 13.60 -5.76 14.57
CA LYS A 97 14.82 -4.97 14.33
C LYS A 97 14.62 -3.83 13.34
N GLY A 98 13.36 -3.60 12.90
CA GLY A 98 13.02 -2.49 12.00
C GLY A 98 13.25 -2.78 10.53
N LEU A 99 13.00 -4.01 10.09
CA LEU A 99 12.89 -4.33 8.68
C LEU A 99 11.52 -3.85 8.17
N VAL A 100 11.51 -3.06 7.10
CA VAL A 100 10.31 -2.40 6.56
C VAL A 100 10.12 -2.78 5.10
N VAL A 101 8.89 -3.12 4.72
CA VAL A 101 8.49 -3.32 3.33
C VAL A 101 7.76 -2.08 2.83
N THR A 102 8.04 -1.70 1.59
CA THR A 102 7.37 -0.62 0.86
C THR A 102 7.41 -0.88 -0.64
N ASN A 103 6.84 0.02 -1.44
CA ASN A 103 6.99 -0.02 -2.90
C ASN A 103 8.33 0.55 -3.35
N ASN A 104 8.87 -0.01 -4.44
CA ASN A 104 10.11 0.48 -5.03
C ASN A 104 9.97 1.92 -5.56
N HIS A 105 8.82 2.28 -6.14
CA HIS A 105 8.59 3.64 -6.65
C HIS A 105 8.64 4.71 -5.55
N VAL A 106 8.32 4.37 -4.28
CA VAL A 106 8.41 5.29 -3.13
C VAL A 106 9.84 5.72 -2.87
N ILE A 107 10.81 4.85 -3.10
CA ILE A 107 12.23 5.10 -2.84
C ILE A 107 13.05 5.35 -4.10
N GLN A 108 12.40 5.38 -5.26
CA GLN A 108 13.10 5.51 -6.54
C GLN A 108 13.81 6.86 -6.65
N GLY A 109 15.12 6.82 -6.90
CA GLY A 109 15.96 8.02 -7.01
C GLY A 109 16.30 8.70 -5.68
N ALA A 110 15.90 8.12 -4.54
CA ALA A 110 16.22 8.67 -3.22
C ALA A 110 17.72 8.70 -2.94
N GLU A 111 18.22 9.83 -2.46
CA GLU A 111 19.57 10.00 -1.91
C GLU A 111 19.57 9.64 -0.41
N ASP A 112 18.57 10.12 0.33
CA ASP A 112 18.35 9.76 1.71
C ASP A 112 16.93 9.27 1.91
N ILE A 113 16.76 8.31 2.81
CA ILE A 113 15.49 7.71 3.18
C ILE A 113 15.33 7.86 4.69
N PHE A 114 14.21 8.41 5.11
CA PHE A 114 13.82 8.53 6.50
C PHE A 114 12.48 7.83 6.73
N ILE A 115 12.37 7.21 7.90
CA ILE A 115 11.17 6.48 8.32
C ILE A 115 10.68 7.09 9.62
N SER A 116 9.44 7.59 9.61
CA SER A 116 8.77 8.08 10.81
C SER A 116 7.85 6.99 11.36
N VAL A 117 8.07 6.63 12.61
CA VAL A 117 7.28 5.65 13.37
C VAL A 117 6.41 6.40 14.37
N ASN A 118 5.11 6.11 14.39
CA ASN A 118 4.12 6.74 15.29
C ASN A 118 4.09 8.28 15.21
N GLY A 119 4.51 8.87 14.10
CA GLY A 119 4.46 10.31 13.87
C GLY A 119 5.40 11.17 14.73
N SER A 120 6.26 10.58 15.56
CA SER A 120 7.07 11.32 16.54
C SER A 120 8.57 11.13 16.39
N THR A 121 9.02 9.97 15.94
CA THR A 121 10.45 9.67 15.82
C THR A 121 10.81 9.37 14.39
N GLU A 122 11.78 10.10 13.85
CA GLU A 122 12.30 9.89 12.50
C GLU A 122 13.64 9.16 12.58
N TYR A 123 13.76 8.10 11.79
CA TYR A 123 14.96 7.26 11.71
C TYR A 123 15.51 7.30 10.30
N LYS A 124 16.82 7.33 10.18
CA LYS A 124 17.47 7.07 8.89
C LYS A 124 17.33 5.58 8.55
N ALA A 125 17.13 5.30 7.26
CA ALA A 125 17.01 3.92 6.78
C ALA A 125 17.87 3.70 5.55
N LYS A 126 18.24 2.45 5.31
CA LYS A 126 18.98 2.04 4.12
C LYS A 126 18.25 0.93 3.38
N VAL A 127 18.44 0.89 2.07
CA VAL A 127 17.90 -0.14 1.21
C VAL A 127 18.64 -1.46 1.45
N VAL A 128 17.91 -2.50 1.83
CA VAL A 128 18.41 -3.88 1.94
C VAL A 128 18.30 -4.60 0.60
N GLY A 129 17.18 -4.39 -0.09
CA GLY A 129 16.91 -4.94 -1.41
C GLY A 129 15.73 -4.26 -2.07
N LYS A 130 15.67 -4.35 -3.38
CA LYS A 130 14.55 -3.83 -4.18
C LYS A 130 14.33 -4.66 -5.42
N ASP A 131 13.10 -4.75 -5.84
CA ASP A 131 12.69 -5.35 -7.10
C ASP A 131 11.79 -4.37 -7.86
N PRO A 132 12.31 -3.70 -8.90
CA PRO A 132 11.53 -2.77 -9.71
C PRO A 132 10.41 -3.45 -10.52
N TYR A 133 10.52 -4.75 -10.84
CA TYR A 133 9.49 -5.48 -11.60
C TYR A 133 8.28 -5.83 -10.74
N MET A 134 8.53 -6.14 -9.46
CA MET A 134 7.47 -6.38 -8.49
C MET A 134 7.03 -5.10 -7.78
N ASP A 135 7.69 -3.97 -8.05
CA ASP A 135 7.54 -2.70 -7.36
C ASP A 135 7.67 -2.83 -5.83
N LEU A 136 8.62 -3.64 -5.37
CA LEU A 136 8.88 -3.89 -3.95
C LEU A 136 10.25 -3.38 -3.52
N ALA A 137 10.34 -2.91 -2.28
CA ALA A 137 11.59 -2.57 -1.62
C ALA A 137 11.55 -2.97 -0.15
N VAL A 138 12.73 -3.35 0.34
CA VAL A 138 12.96 -3.68 1.75
C VAL A 138 13.99 -2.71 2.30
N LEU A 139 13.64 -2.06 3.39
CA LEU A 139 14.47 -1.08 4.08
C LEU A 139 14.83 -1.59 5.48
N GLN A 140 16.00 -1.18 5.97
CA GLN A 140 16.42 -1.38 7.35
C GLN A 140 16.50 -0.05 8.07
N ILE A 141 15.73 0.12 9.12
CA ILE A 141 15.86 1.25 10.04
C ILE A 141 17.20 1.17 10.77
N GLU A 142 17.93 2.26 10.79
CA GLU A 142 19.22 2.36 11.48
C GLU A 142 19.02 2.79 12.94
N SER A 143 18.57 1.84 13.77
CA SER A 143 18.36 2.03 15.21
C SER A 143 18.53 0.72 15.96
N ASN A 144 18.77 0.83 17.27
CA ASN A 144 18.76 -0.30 18.21
C ASN A 144 17.39 -0.45 18.92
N ASP A 145 16.43 0.39 18.59
CA ASP A 145 15.09 0.31 19.15
C ASP A 145 14.38 -0.96 18.71
N LYS A 146 13.37 -1.35 19.45
CA LYS A 146 12.50 -2.47 19.10
C LYS A 146 11.21 -1.94 18.51
N PHE A 147 10.78 -2.55 17.44
CA PHE A 147 9.59 -2.19 16.69
C PHE A 147 8.51 -3.28 16.78
N GLU A 148 7.27 -2.89 16.54
CA GLU A 148 6.14 -3.82 16.46
C GLU A 148 5.93 -4.27 15.01
N PRO A 149 6.20 -5.55 14.68
CA PRO A 149 6.02 -6.05 13.33
C PRO A 149 4.61 -6.56 13.09
N VAL A 150 4.14 -6.47 11.83
CA VAL A 150 2.98 -7.22 11.35
C VAL A 150 3.40 -8.57 10.79
N SER A 151 2.46 -9.50 10.73
CA SER A 151 2.64 -10.79 10.06
C SER A 151 1.95 -10.78 8.70
N PHE A 152 2.57 -11.41 7.71
CA PHE A 152 1.93 -11.61 6.42
C PHE A 152 0.74 -12.56 6.54
N GLY A 153 -0.33 -12.23 5.84
CA GLY A 153 -1.44 -13.11 5.59
C GLY A 153 -1.15 -14.07 4.44
N ASP A 154 -2.05 -15.00 4.24
CA ASP A 154 -2.02 -15.93 3.11
C ASP A 154 -3.03 -15.44 2.05
N SER A 155 -2.54 -14.73 1.04
CA SER A 155 -3.38 -14.15 -0.01
C SER A 155 -4.08 -15.22 -0.86
N ASP A 156 -3.56 -16.45 -0.92
CA ASP A 156 -4.21 -17.54 -1.66
C ASP A 156 -5.52 -17.99 -1.02
N LYS A 157 -5.67 -17.76 0.29
CA LYS A 157 -6.90 -18.04 1.02
C LYS A 157 -7.90 -16.90 1.00
N ALA A 158 -7.50 -15.71 0.57
CA ALA A 158 -8.38 -14.57 0.46
C ALA A 158 -9.42 -14.79 -0.66
N ARG A 159 -10.66 -14.34 -0.45
CA ARG A 159 -11.78 -14.58 -1.36
C ARG A 159 -12.40 -13.25 -1.81
N VAL A 160 -12.93 -13.24 -3.00
CA VAL A 160 -13.79 -12.14 -3.46
C VAL A 160 -14.96 -11.99 -2.48
N GLY A 161 -15.17 -10.76 -2.01
CA GLY A 161 -16.16 -10.41 -1.00
C GLY A 161 -15.64 -10.41 0.45
N ASP A 162 -14.42 -10.87 0.73
CA ASP A 162 -13.83 -10.72 2.07
C ASP A 162 -13.50 -9.25 2.33
N TRP A 163 -13.75 -8.81 3.56
CA TRP A 163 -13.44 -7.45 4.01
C TRP A 163 -11.93 -7.24 4.13
N VAL A 164 -11.48 -6.07 3.71
CA VAL A 164 -10.10 -5.61 3.82
C VAL A 164 -10.04 -4.18 4.32
N ILE A 165 -8.92 -3.84 4.97
CA ILE A 165 -8.57 -2.46 5.30
C ILE A 165 -7.22 -2.13 4.69
N ALA A 166 -7.12 -0.96 4.06
CA ALA A 166 -5.84 -0.41 3.64
C ALA A 166 -5.39 0.63 4.66
N ILE A 167 -4.14 0.51 5.11
CA ILE A 167 -3.57 1.43 6.10
C ILE A 167 -2.38 2.14 5.47
N GLY A 168 -2.40 3.47 5.48
CA GLY A 168 -1.28 4.31 5.07
C GLY A 168 -0.95 5.35 6.11
N ASN A 169 0.24 5.94 6.00
CA ASN A 169 0.66 7.04 6.87
C ASN A 169 1.35 8.13 6.03
N PRO A 170 0.63 8.75 5.08
CA PRO A 170 1.22 9.60 4.05
C PRO A 170 1.93 10.84 4.59
N PHE A 171 1.55 11.33 5.77
CA PHE A 171 2.09 12.57 6.35
C PHE A 171 2.70 12.37 7.74
N GLY A 172 2.77 11.14 8.24
CA GLY A 172 3.29 10.86 9.57
C GLY A 172 2.37 11.30 10.73
N PHE A 173 1.13 11.71 10.45
CA PHE A 173 0.19 12.24 11.45
C PHE A 173 -0.70 11.19 12.14
N GLY A 174 -0.29 9.92 12.13
CA GLY A 174 -1.03 8.90 12.86
C GLY A 174 -1.79 7.91 12.00
N GLY A 175 -1.57 7.92 10.68
CA GLY A 175 -2.12 6.94 9.76
C GLY A 175 -3.53 7.26 9.25
N THR A 176 -3.85 6.66 8.12
CA THR A 176 -5.17 6.72 7.49
C THR A 176 -5.64 5.29 7.22
N VAL A 177 -6.87 4.98 7.61
CA VAL A 177 -7.48 3.67 7.39
C VAL A 177 -8.65 3.82 6.45
N THR A 178 -8.69 3.00 5.41
CA THR A 178 -9.85 2.86 4.53
C THR A 178 -10.28 1.39 4.51
N SER A 179 -11.55 1.13 4.27
CA SER A 179 -12.09 -0.23 4.23
C SER A 179 -12.86 -0.48 2.94
N GLY A 180 -12.87 -1.72 2.54
CA GLY A 180 -13.60 -2.20 1.37
C GLY A 180 -13.60 -3.72 1.35
N ILE A 181 -13.83 -4.30 0.18
CA ILE A 181 -13.80 -5.74 -0.02
C ILE A 181 -12.77 -6.11 -1.10
N ILE A 182 -12.40 -7.35 -1.13
CA ILE A 182 -11.72 -7.92 -2.31
C ILE A 182 -12.73 -8.01 -3.44
N SER A 183 -12.57 -7.17 -4.46
CA SER A 183 -13.46 -7.12 -5.62
C SER A 183 -13.08 -8.17 -6.68
N SER A 184 -11.78 -8.47 -6.80
CA SER A 184 -11.25 -9.50 -7.69
C SER A 184 -9.87 -9.96 -7.23
N ARG A 185 -9.42 -11.11 -7.74
CA ARG A 185 -8.08 -11.65 -7.52
C ARG A 185 -7.43 -12.00 -8.86
N ASN A 186 -6.13 -12.23 -8.81
CA ASN A 186 -5.33 -12.65 -9.96
C ASN A 186 -5.50 -11.70 -11.15
N ARG A 187 -5.48 -10.39 -10.87
CA ARG A 187 -5.57 -9.37 -11.92
C ARG A 187 -4.20 -9.15 -12.55
N ASP A 188 -4.14 -9.49 -13.83
CA ASP A 188 -3.09 -9.05 -14.74
C ASP A 188 -3.56 -7.74 -15.40
N ILE A 189 -2.82 -6.66 -15.21
CA ILE A 189 -3.11 -5.33 -15.77
C ILE A 189 -2.06 -4.89 -16.78
N GLY A 190 -1.13 -5.78 -17.13
CA GLY A 190 -0.11 -5.58 -18.15
C GLY A 190 1.03 -4.64 -17.74
N LEU A 191 1.27 -4.45 -16.46
CA LEU A 191 2.39 -3.64 -15.98
C LEU A 191 3.71 -4.43 -16.02
N THR A 192 3.68 -5.67 -15.57
CA THR A 192 4.86 -6.54 -15.52
C THR A 192 4.51 -7.98 -15.93
N ARG A 193 5.53 -8.84 -16.02
CA ARG A 193 5.33 -10.29 -16.26
C ARG A 193 4.79 -11.03 -15.04
N TYR A 194 4.78 -10.39 -13.88
CA TYR A 194 4.46 -10.99 -12.59
C TYR A 194 3.21 -10.40 -11.99
N ASP A 195 2.37 -9.77 -12.84
CA ASP A 195 1.13 -9.18 -12.39
C ASP A 195 0.20 -10.25 -11.80
N ASP A 196 -0.07 -10.14 -10.51
CA ASP A 196 -1.01 -10.96 -9.76
C ASP A 196 -1.63 -10.12 -8.64
N PHE A 197 -2.46 -9.16 -9.05
CA PHE A 197 -3.00 -8.17 -8.15
C PHE A 197 -4.33 -8.57 -7.52
N ILE A 198 -4.51 -8.15 -6.27
CA ILE A 198 -5.82 -8.11 -5.62
C ILE A 198 -6.46 -6.76 -5.96
N GLN A 199 -7.68 -6.81 -6.51
CA GLN A 199 -8.49 -5.61 -6.70
C GLN A 199 -9.36 -5.40 -5.47
N THR A 200 -9.39 -4.18 -4.95
CA THR A 200 -10.26 -3.77 -3.85
C THR A 200 -10.99 -2.47 -4.20
N ASP A 201 -12.12 -2.21 -3.55
CA ASP A 201 -12.84 -0.94 -3.57
C ASP A 201 -12.54 -0.07 -2.32
N ALA A 202 -11.65 -0.55 -1.42
CA ALA A 202 -11.07 0.30 -0.39
C ALA A 202 -10.36 1.50 -1.05
N SER A 203 -10.62 2.70 -0.56
CA SER A 203 -10.06 3.92 -1.17
C SER A 203 -8.53 3.94 -1.03
N ILE A 204 -7.82 3.87 -2.15
CA ILE A 204 -6.37 4.05 -2.22
C ILE A 204 -6.10 5.49 -2.63
N ASN A 205 -5.50 6.25 -1.74
CA ASN A 205 -5.18 7.66 -1.93
C ASN A 205 -3.67 7.85 -2.04
N GLN A 206 -3.28 9.03 -2.53
CA GLN A 206 -1.86 9.40 -2.60
C GLN A 206 -1.22 9.31 -1.20
N GLY A 207 -0.10 8.60 -1.12
CA GLY A 207 0.65 8.35 0.11
C GLY A 207 0.33 7.03 0.81
N ASN A 208 -0.73 6.29 0.43
CA ASN A 208 -0.95 4.92 0.90
C ASN A 208 0.00 3.90 0.23
N SER A 209 0.66 4.30 -0.87
CA SER A 209 1.63 3.45 -1.58
C SER A 209 2.68 2.88 -0.62
N GLY A 210 2.85 1.56 -0.64
CA GLY A 210 3.72 0.82 0.24
C GLY A 210 3.12 0.43 1.60
N GLY A 211 1.92 0.91 1.93
CA GLY A 211 1.18 0.47 3.11
C GLY A 211 0.57 -0.93 2.95
N PRO A 212 0.20 -1.60 4.07
CA PRO A 212 -0.44 -2.91 4.05
C PRO A 212 -1.91 -2.85 3.67
N LEU A 213 -2.39 -3.96 3.11
CA LEU A 213 -3.80 -4.27 2.91
C LEU A 213 -4.17 -5.48 3.77
#